data_e661384e5654de91aab09d75f210dab8
#
_entry.id   e661384e5654de91aab09d75f210dab8
#
_cell.length_a   1.000
_cell.length_b   1.000
_cell.length_c   1.000
_cell.angle_alpha   90.00
_cell.angle_beta   90.00
_cell.angle_gamma   90.00
#
_symmetry.space_group_name_H-M   'P 1'
#
loop_
_entity.id
_entity.type
_entity.pdbx_description
1 polymer ?
#
loop_
_entity_poly.entity_id
_entity_poly.type
_entity_poly.pdbx_seq_one_letter_code
_entity_poly.pdbx_strand_id
1 'polypeptide(L)'
;YSEILIDEYQDTNGLQDDIFRRVAEGDGSKEPVPIFMVGDLKQSIYAFRGGDPNIFKQKSAAYDTGKDGERIVLSKNFRSSPKILEAVNEIFENVMSDVNGDVEYKGREMLYAGREDFDEELPKPETVLLPVFKNTSPDSGEDMERERIEAKYVARRIREMVDNGEIV
;
A
#
# COMPACT_ATOMS: atom_id res chain seq x y z
N TYR A 1 -9.22 27.05 -12.15
CA TYR A 1 -8.99 26.31 -10.92
C TYR A 1 -8.11 27.13 -9.99
N SER A 2 -8.23 26.92 -8.69
CA SER A 2 -7.40 27.56 -7.65
C SER A 2 -6.30 26.59 -7.14
N GLU A 3 -6.54 25.30 -7.26
CA GLU A 3 -5.63 24.22 -6.84
C GLU A 3 -6.00 22.92 -7.56
N ILE A 4 -5.08 21.96 -7.59
CA ILE A 4 -5.27 20.62 -8.12
C ILE A 4 -4.93 19.62 -7.00
N LEU A 5 -5.88 18.74 -6.67
CA LEU A 5 -5.71 17.69 -5.68
C LEU A 5 -5.71 16.34 -6.40
N ILE A 6 -4.68 15.52 -6.15
CA ILE A 6 -4.53 14.21 -6.81
C ILE A 6 -4.28 13.18 -5.72
N ASP A 7 -5.13 12.15 -5.70
CA ASP A 7 -4.98 11.01 -4.83
C ASP A 7 -4.37 9.81 -5.59
N GLU A 8 -3.81 8.84 -4.84
CA GLU A 8 -3.18 7.64 -5.39
C GLU A 8 -2.12 7.94 -6.47
N TYR A 9 -1.32 8.97 -6.22
CA TYR A 9 -0.40 9.48 -7.23
C TYR A 9 0.68 8.48 -7.66
N GLN A 10 1.00 7.46 -6.84
CA GLN A 10 1.93 6.39 -7.18
C GLN A 10 1.50 5.55 -8.39
N ASP A 11 0.21 5.60 -8.76
CA ASP A 11 -0.34 4.86 -9.90
C ASP A 11 -0.42 5.70 -11.18
N THR A 12 0.10 6.94 -11.13
CA THR A 12 0.11 7.88 -12.25
C THR A 12 1.13 7.44 -13.30
N ASN A 13 0.77 7.58 -14.57
CA ASN A 13 1.70 7.42 -15.69
C ASN A 13 2.21 8.78 -16.23
N GLY A 14 3.24 8.74 -17.09
CA GLY A 14 3.86 9.97 -17.62
C GLY A 14 2.90 10.88 -18.37
N LEU A 15 1.93 10.34 -19.10
CA LEU A 15 0.92 11.15 -19.79
C LEU A 15 0.00 11.88 -18.81
N GLN A 16 -0.42 11.19 -17.76
CA GLN A 16 -1.26 11.79 -16.70
C GLN A 16 -0.49 12.89 -15.96
N ASP A 17 0.78 12.65 -15.61
CA ASP A 17 1.64 13.66 -14.98
C ASP A 17 1.78 14.91 -15.86
N ASP A 18 2.02 14.72 -17.15
CA ASP A 18 2.09 15.83 -18.13
C ASP A 18 0.77 16.62 -18.22
N ILE A 19 -0.37 15.92 -18.19
CA ILE A 19 -1.69 16.58 -18.19
C ILE A 19 -1.87 17.41 -16.93
N PHE A 20 -1.59 16.85 -15.74
CA PHE A 20 -1.71 17.58 -14.47
C PHE A 20 -0.83 18.83 -14.46
N ARG A 21 0.42 18.71 -14.90
CA ARG A 21 1.35 19.82 -15.00
C ARG A 21 0.85 20.92 -15.96
N ARG A 22 0.38 20.54 -17.14
CA ARG A 22 -0.15 21.50 -18.13
C ARG A 22 -1.42 22.20 -17.64
N VAL A 23 -2.29 21.48 -16.93
CA VAL A 23 -3.50 22.07 -16.32
C VAL A 23 -3.11 23.07 -15.23
N ALA A 24 -2.07 22.78 -14.45
CA ALA A 24 -1.56 23.70 -13.44
C ALA A 24 -0.91 24.94 -14.03
N GLU A 25 -0.10 24.79 -15.10
CA GLU A 25 0.56 25.89 -15.81
C GLU A 25 -0.44 26.79 -16.54
N GLY A 26 -1.59 26.23 -16.98
CA GLY A 26 -2.59 26.96 -17.75
C GLY A 26 -2.06 27.46 -19.10
N ASP A 27 -2.52 28.64 -19.50
CA ASP A 27 -2.10 29.31 -20.75
C ASP A 27 -0.91 30.28 -20.56
N GLY A 28 -0.33 30.30 -19.38
CA GLY A 28 0.77 31.18 -19.01
C GLY A 28 0.38 32.63 -18.72
N SER A 29 -0.90 32.98 -18.73
CA SER A 29 -1.40 34.32 -18.43
C SER A 29 -1.46 34.63 -16.93
N LYS A 30 -1.35 33.57 -16.07
CA LYS A 30 -1.38 33.65 -14.61
C LYS A 30 -0.27 32.76 -14.02
N GLU A 31 0.00 32.97 -12.74
CA GLU A 31 0.85 32.07 -12.00
C GLU A 31 0.27 30.64 -12.01
N PRO A 32 1.13 29.61 -12.09
CA PRO A 32 0.69 28.22 -12.00
C PRO A 32 -0.09 27.96 -10.72
N VAL A 33 -1.13 27.14 -10.81
CA VAL A 33 -1.88 26.75 -9.62
C VAL A 33 -1.16 25.64 -8.86
N PRO A 34 -1.21 25.63 -7.52
CA PRO A 34 -0.56 24.60 -6.73
C PRO A 34 -1.16 23.22 -6.99
N ILE A 35 -0.29 22.19 -7.01
CA ILE A 35 -0.68 20.78 -7.07
C ILE A 35 -0.39 20.15 -5.71
N PHE A 36 -1.38 19.52 -5.12
CA PHE A 36 -1.25 18.69 -3.94
C PHE A 36 -1.45 17.22 -4.32
N MET A 37 -0.43 16.40 -4.07
CA MET A 37 -0.41 14.99 -4.44
C MET A 37 -0.34 14.13 -3.18
N VAL A 38 -1.18 13.12 -3.11
CA VAL A 38 -1.14 12.11 -2.05
C VAL A 38 -0.87 10.75 -2.69
N GLY A 39 -0.02 9.95 -2.06
CA GLY A 39 0.29 8.62 -2.53
C GLY A 39 1.17 7.85 -1.54
N ASP A 40 1.25 6.56 -1.76
CA ASP A 40 2.10 5.66 -1.02
C ASP A 40 2.81 4.71 -2.00
N LEU A 41 4.11 4.88 -2.14
CA LEU A 41 4.91 4.09 -3.09
C LEU A 41 4.80 2.58 -2.84
N LYS A 42 4.62 2.17 -1.58
CA LYS A 42 4.42 0.77 -1.19
C LYS A 42 3.14 0.14 -1.73
N GLN A 43 2.15 0.98 -2.11
CA GLN A 43 0.86 0.57 -2.65
C GLN A 43 0.81 0.62 -4.18
N SER A 44 1.92 0.87 -4.86
CA SER A 44 1.98 0.87 -6.31
C SER A 44 1.86 -0.56 -6.85
N ILE A 45 0.67 -0.91 -7.32
CA ILE A 45 0.35 -2.24 -7.86
C ILE A 45 -0.15 -2.19 -9.31
N TYR A 46 -0.22 -1.01 -9.91
CA TYR A 46 -0.80 -0.82 -11.25
C TYR A 46 0.24 -0.63 -12.37
N ALA A 47 1.48 -1.10 -12.19
CA ALA A 47 2.49 -1.09 -13.25
C ALA A 47 2.01 -1.81 -14.53
N PHE A 48 1.21 -2.89 -14.39
CA PHE A 48 0.61 -3.61 -15.52
C PHE A 48 -0.46 -2.79 -16.29
N ARG A 49 -0.95 -1.69 -15.71
CA ARG A 49 -1.85 -0.71 -16.36
C ARG A 49 -1.13 0.54 -16.83
N GLY A 50 0.21 0.53 -16.79
CA GLY A 50 1.05 1.65 -17.22
C GLY A 50 1.35 2.69 -16.15
N GLY A 51 0.98 2.44 -14.89
CA GLY A 51 1.45 3.25 -13.76
C GLY A 51 2.97 3.20 -13.66
N ASP A 52 3.60 4.34 -13.39
CA ASP A 52 5.06 4.45 -13.22
C ASP A 52 5.39 5.03 -11.84
N PRO A 53 5.70 4.16 -10.87
CA PRO A 53 6.04 4.60 -9.51
C PRO A 53 7.31 5.47 -9.45
N ASN A 54 8.17 5.42 -10.48
CA ASN A 54 9.36 6.24 -10.54
C ASN A 54 9.04 7.74 -10.61
N ILE A 55 7.90 8.12 -11.20
CA ILE A 55 7.45 9.52 -11.23
C ILE A 55 7.26 10.03 -9.80
N PHE A 56 6.55 9.28 -8.96
CA PHE A 56 6.33 9.63 -7.56
C PHE A 56 7.62 9.60 -6.75
N LYS A 57 8.47 8.59 -6.96
CA LYS A 57 9.79 8.45 -6.31
C LYS A 57 10.69 9.66 -6.60
N GLN A 58 10.78 10.10 -7.86
CA GLN A 58 11.58 11.24 -8.27
C GLN A 58 11.06 12.56 -7.68
N LYS A 59 9.74 12.79 -7.69
CA LYS A 59 9.14 13.98 -7.07
C LYS A 59 9.37 14.00 -5.56
N SER A 60 9.17 12.87 -4.89
CA SER A 60 9.43 12.73 -3.45
C SER A 60 10.89 13.07 -3.10
N ALA A 61 11.85 12.58 -3.88
CA ALA A 61 13.26 12.88 -3.68
C ALA A 61 13.58 14.37 -3.94
N ALA A 62 12.97 14.99 -4.95
CA ALA A 62 13.14 16.41 -5.22
C ALA A 62 12.59 17.27 -4.08
N TYR A 63 11.40 16.94 -3.58
CA TYR A 63 10.74 17.68 -2.49
C TYR A 63 11.44 17.48 -1.14
N ASP A 64 12.09 16.34 -0.89
CA ASP A 64 12.94 16.13 0.29
C ASP A 64 14.12 17.14 0.34
N THR A 65 14.53 17.67 -0.81
CA THR A 65 15.57 18.71 -0.89
C THR A 65 15.04 20.15 -0.90
N GLY A 66 13.70 20.32 -0.80
CA GLY A 66 13.03 21.60 -0.90
C GLY A 66 12.98 22.18 -2.32
N LYS A 67 13.24 21.36 -3.34
CA LYS A 67 13.20 21.75 -4.74
C LYS A 67 11.79 21.57 -5.28
N ASP A 68 11.22 22.65 -5.79
CA ASP A 68 9.92 22.69 -6.49
C ASP A 68 8.70 22.28 -5.65
N GLY A 69 8.85 22.13 -4.32
CA GLY A 69 7.77 21.75 -3.43
C GLY A 69 8.24 21.28 -2.05
N GLU A 70 7.27 20.80 -1.25
CA GLU A 70 7.49 20.27 0.08
C GLU A 70 6.90 18.87 0.20
N ARG A 71 7.63 17.96 0.84
CA ARG A 71 7.16 16.60 1.17
C ARG A 71 6.72 16.51 2.62
N ILE A 72 5.47 16.09 2.82
CA ILE A 72 4.91 15.80 4.14
C ILE A 72 4.76 14.28 4.27
N VAL A 73 5.35 13.69 5.31
CA VAL A 73 5.26 12.25 5.57
C VAL A 73 4.15 11.97 6.57
N LEU A 74 3.18 11.14 6.18
CA LEU A 74 2.07 10.69 7.01
C LEU A 74 2.34 9.27 7.50
N SER A 75 3.05 9.11 8.63
CA SER A 75 3.40 7.80 9.19
C SER A 75 2.38 7.24 10.18
N LYS A 76 1.43 8.07 10.65
CA LYS A 76 0.43 7.64 11.62
C LYS A 76 -0.79 7.02 10.95
N ASN A 77 -1.12 5.80 11.37
CA ASN A 77 -2.30 5.07 10.95
C ASN A 77 -3.38 5.13 12.03
N PHE A 78 -4.55 5.67 11.67
CA PHE A 78 -5.71 5.83 12.57
C PHE A 78 -6.79 4.77 12.34
N ARG A 79 -6.58 3.86 11.40
CA ARG A 79 -7.55 2.83 10.99
C ARG A 79 -7.33 1.51 11.73
N SER A 80 -6.09 1.05 11.79
CA SER A 80 -5.75 -0.30 12.24
C SER A 80 -5.23 -0.32 13.67
N SER A 81 -5.49 -1.42 14.38
CA SER A 81 -4.97 -1.61 15.73
C SER A 81 -3.43 -1.72 15.75
N PRO A 82 -2.77 -1.37 16.88
CA PRO A 82 -1.32 -1.49 17.00
C PRO A 82 -0.79 -2.89 16.67
N LYS A 83 -1.48 -3.95 17.12
CA LYS A 83 -1.09 -5.36 16.88
C LYS A 83 -1.04 -5.70 15.39
N ILE A 84 -1.97 -5.16 14.60
CA ILE A 84 -1.98 -5.36 13.14
C ILE A 84 -0.80 -4.60 12.50
N LEU A 85 -0.56 -3.36 12.93
CA LEU A 85 0.54 -2.55 12.39
C LEU A 85 1.90 -3.16 12.72
N GLU A 86 2.08 -3.68 13.93
CA GLU A 86 3.29 -4.40 14.35
C GLU A 86 3.55 -5.62 13.46
N ALA A 87 2.53 -6.44 13.23
CA ALA A 87 2.66 -7.62 12.36
C ALA A 87 2.95 -7.23 10.90
N VAL A 88 2.31 -6.18 10.39
CA VAL A 88 2.57 -5.65 9.04
C VAL A 88 4.01 -5.14 8.95
N ASN A 89 4.46 -4.35 9.92
CA ASN A 89 5.84 -3.85 9.96
C ASN A 89 6.86 -4.98 9.99
N GLU A 90 6.64 -6.00 10.84
CA GLU A 90 7.53 -7.17 10.95
C GLU A 90 7.65 -7.93 9.62
N ILE A 91 6.54 -8.14 8.93
CA ILE A 91 6.55 -8.83 7.64
C ILE A 91 7.28 -7.97 6.60
N PHE A 92 6.91 -6.71 6.45
CA PHE A 92 7.44 -5.87 5.38
C PHE A 92 8.89 -5.45 5.60
N GLU A 93 9.35 -5.30 6.84
CA GLU A 93 10.76 -5.08 7.14
C GLU A 93 11.66 -6.25 6.65
N ASN A 94 11.11 -7.47 6.64
CA ASN A 94 11.82 -8.66 6.20
C ASN A 94 11.72 -8.94 4.69
N VAL A 95 10.66 -8.49 4.02
CA VAL A 95 10.40 -8.84 2.62
C VAL A 95 10.59 -7.69 1.63
N MET A 96 10.41 -6.44 2.07
CA MET A 96 10.60 -5.27 1.22
C MET A 96 12.03 -4.73 1.30
N SER A 97 12.63 -4.58 0.15
CA SER A 97 13.95 -3.96 -0.02
C SER A 97 13.98 -3.18 -1.32
N ASP A 98 14.98 -2.34 -1.51
CA ASP A 98 15.19 -1.63 -2.78
C ASP A 98 15.28 -2.56 -4.00
N VAL A 99 15.64 -3.82 -3.78
CA VAL A 99 15.73 -4.83 -4.85
C VAL A 99 14.38 -5.50 -5.12
N ASN A 100 13.56 -5.72 -4.09
CA ASN A 100 12.34 -6.53 -4.18
C ASN A 100 11.04 -5.73 -4.01
N GLY A 101 11.09 -4.40 -3.93
CA GLY A 101 9.87 -3.63 -3.67
C GLY A 101 10.02 -2.13 -3.91
N ASP A 102 11.09 -1.71 -4.60
CA ASP A 102 11.38 -0.29 -4.91
C ASP A 102 11.49 0.66 -3.69
N VAL A 103 11.28 0.13 -2.47
CA VAL A 103 11.29 0.87 -1.20
C VAL A 103 12.00 0.07 -0.13
N GLU A 104 12.94 0.69 0.56
CA GLU A 104 13.49 0.15 1.81
C GLU A 104 12.50 0.42 2.95
N TYR A 105 11.84 -0.64 3.45
CA TYR A 105 10.82 -0.52 4.48
C TYR A 105 11.44 -0.33 5.87
N LYS A 106 11.87 0.90 6.17
CA LYS A 106 12.46 1.29 7.44
C LYS A 106 12.10 2.71 7.83
N GLY A 107 12.14 3.01 9.10
CA GLY A 107 12.01 4.37 9.63
C GLY A 107 10.71 5.06 9.19
N ARG A 108 10.81 6.01 8.26
CA ARG A 108 9.66 6.80 7.77
C ARG A 108 8.60 6.00 7.02
N GLU A 109 8.98 4.86 6.47
CA GLU A 109 8.08 3.99 5.69
C GLU A 109 7.28 3.03 6.57
N MET A 110 7.67 2.89 7.84
CA MET A 110 6.93 2.07 8.82
C MET A 110 5.64 2.76 9.26
N LEU A 111 4.66 1.94 9.64
CA LEU A 111 3.35 2.40 10.11
C LEU A 111 3.33 2.49 11.65
N TYR A 112 2.85 3.59 12.17
CA TYR A 112 2.70 3.82 13.60
C TYR A 112 1.24 4.06 13.96
N ALA A 113 0.77 3.47 15.07
CA ALA A 113 -0.57 3.70 15.54
C ALA A 113 -0.77 5.20 15.87
N GLY A 114 -1.83 5.78 15.31
CA GLY A 114 -2.25 7.15 15.59
C GLY A 114 -3.34 7.26 16.64
N ARG A 115 -3.92 6.12 17.07
CA ARG A 115 -4.97 6.00 18.08
C ARG A 115 -4.52 5.06 19.17
N GLU A 116 -4.98 5.32 20.40
CA GLU A 116 -4.70 4.50 21.60
C GLU A 116 -5.97 3.79 22.11
N ASP A 117 -7.13 4.08 21.53
CA ASP A 117 -8.44 3.60 21.98
C ASP A 117 -8.86 2.26 21.34
N PHE A 118 -7.90 1.40 21.02
CA PHE A 118 -8.17 0.04 20.58
C PHE A 118 -8.32 -0.90 21.76
N ASP A 119 -9.27 -1.84 21.65
CA ASP A 119 -9.44 -2.92 22.61
C ASP A 119 -8.18 -3.80 22.64
N GLU A 120 -7.56 -3.93 23.81
CA GLU A 120 -6.38 -4.78 24.02
C GLU A 120 -6.68 -6.27 23.89
N GLU A 121 -7.96 -6.66 24.01
CA GLU A 121 -8.40 -8.05 23.89
C GLU A 121 -8.52 -8.55 22.45
N LEU A 122 -8.37 -7.65 21.44
CA LEU A 122 -8.40 -8.05 20.04
C LEU A 122 -7.38 -9.17 19.74
N PRO A 123 -7.77 -10.19 18.96
CA PRO A 123 -6.88 -11.29 18.58
C PRO A 123 -5.59 -10.79 17.94
N LYS A 124 -4.49 -11.52 18.17
CA LYS A 124 -3.23 -11.25 17.45
C LYS A 124 -3.33 -11.75 16.02
N PRO A 125 -2.64 -11.10 15.06
CA PRO A 125 -2.49 -11.66 13.73
C PRO A 125 -1.91 -13.07 13.75
N GLU A 126 -2.45 -13.95 12.90
CA GLU A 126 -2.00 -15.34 12.77
C GLU A 126 -1.31 -15.53 11.41
N THR A 127 -0.17 -16.22 11.43
CA THR A 127 0.48 -16.69 10.19
C THR A 127 0.19 -18.18 10.01
N VAL A 128 -0.39 -18.53 8.90
CA VAL A 128 -0.80 -19.90 8.61
C VAL A 128 -0.11 -20.43 7.38
N LEU A 129 0.56 -21.59 7.51
CA LEU A 129 1.17 -22.30 6.40
C LEU A 129 0.21 -23.40 5.92
N LEU A 130 -0.29 -23.24 4.70
CA LEU A 130 -1.14 -24.24 4.07
C LEU A 130 -0.31 -25.16 3.17
N PRO A 131 -0.46 -26.50 3.26
CA PRO A 131 0.26 -27.42 2.38
C PRO A 131 -0.26 -27.27 0.95
N VAL A 132 0.67 -27.11 0.01
CA VAL A 132 0.38 -27.12 -1.42
C VAL A 132 0.99 -28.41 -2.01
N PHE A 133 0.15 -29.29 -2.51
CA PHE A 133 0.60 -30.51 -3.18
C PHE A 133 0.84 -30.18 -4.66
N LYS A 134 2.11 -30.30 -5.13
CA LYS A 134 2.42 -30.21 -6.56
C LYS A 134 1.99 -31.50 -7.24
N ASN A 135 0.93 -31.46 -8.02
CA ASN A 135 0.67 -32.51 -9.00
C ASN A 135 1.53 -32.24 -10.26
N THR A 136 2.18 -33.26 -10.77
CA THR A 136 3.19 -33.14 -11.82
C THR A 136 2.61 -33.02 -13.25
N SER A 137 1.32 -32.76 -13.39
CA SER A 137 0.65 -32.64 -14.70
C SER A 137 0.39 -31.17 -15.06
N PRO A 138 0.85 -30.65 -16.20
CA PRO A 138 0.71 -29.26 -16.61
C PRO A 138 -0.73 -28.77 -16.82
N ASP A 139 -1.71 -29.67 -16.86
CA ASP A 139 -3.13 -29.40 -17.14
C ASP A 139 -4.03 -29.56 -15.90
N SER A 140 -3.44 -29.77 -14.75
CA SER A 140 -4.18 -30.04 -13.53
C SER A 140 -4.59 -28.74 -12.86
N GLY A 141 -5.65 -28.14 -13.05
CA GLY A 141 -6.27 -27.01 -12.29
C GLY A 141 -5.69 -26.69 -10.89
N GLU A 142 -4.35 -26.66 -10.79
CA GLU A 142 -3.60 -26.51 -9.53
C GLU A 142 -3.96 -25.22 -8.79
N ASP A 143 -4.19 -24.14 -9.54
CA ASP A 143 -4.55 -22.86 -8.94
C ASP A 143 -5.93 -22.96 -8.28
N MET A 144 -6.91 -23.61 -8.92
CA MET A 144 -8.23 -23.85 -8.33
C MET A 144 -8.19 -24.74 -7.07
N GLU A 145 -7.25 -25.69 -7.02
CA GLU A 145 -7.08 -26.54 -5.81
C GLU A 145 -6.47 -25.75 -4.66
N ARG A 146 -5.50 -24.88 -4.93
CA ARG A 146 -4.89 -23.98 -3.92
C ARG A 146 -5.92 -23.02 -3.34
N GLU A 147 -6.64 -22.31 -4.20
CA GLU A 147 -7.72 -21.40 -3.80
C GLU A 147 -8.79 -22.11 -2.97
N ARG A 148 -9.13 -23.36 -3.33
CA ARG A 148 -10.10 -24.17 -2.60
C ARG A 148 -9.62 -24.58 -1.19
N ILE A 149 -8.34 -24.92 -1.05
CA ILE A 149 -7.73 -25.24 0.26
C ILE A 149 -7.74 -24.01 1.13
N GLU A 150 -7.32 -22.87 0.61
CA GLU A 150 -7.31 -21.59 1.31
C GLU A 150 -8.72 -21.18 1.75
N ALA A 151 -9.68 -21.18 0.82
CA ALA A 151 -11.08 -20.84 1.11
C ALA A 151 -11.69 -21.74 2.21
N LYS A 152 -11.42 -23.03 2.15
CA LYS A 152 -11.89 -23.98 3.19
C LYS A 152 -11.26 -23.70 4.55
N TYR A 153 -9.97 -23.39 4.57
CA TYR A 153 -9.28 -23.04 5.81
C TYR A 153 -9.90 -21.77 6.42
N VAL A 154 -10.00 -20.70 5.63
CA VAL A 154 -10.56 -19.39 6.05
C VAL A 154 -11.99 -19.58 6.59
N ALA A 155 -12.85 -20.28 5.85
CA ALA A 155 -14.23 -20.51 6.28
C ALA A 155 -14.32 -21.29 7.60
N ARG A 156 -13.46 -22.30 7.78
CA ARG A 156 -13.39 -23.06 9.03
C ARG A 156 -12.89 -22.19 10.18
N ARG A 157 -11.81 -21.43 9.97
CA ARG A 157 -11.22 -20.57 11.02
C ARG A 157 -12.21 -19.47 11.46
N ILE A 158 -12.92 -18.85 10.53
CA ILE A 158 -13.99 -17.88 10.87
C ILE A 158 -15.05 -18.54 11.75
N ARG A 159 -15.51 -19.74 11.40
CA ARG A 159 -16.49 -20.45 12.20
C ARG A 159 -15.99 -20.75 13.61
N GLU A 160 -14.76 -21.24 13.74
CA GLU A 160 -14.11 -21.49 15.03
C GLU A 160 -14.04 -20.22 15.89
N MET A 161 -13.68 -19.08 15.28
CA MET A 161 -13.61 -17.78 15.99
C MET A 161 -14.99 -17.33 16.49
N VAL A 162 -16.04 -17.52 15.68
CA VAL A 162 -17.42 -17.20 16.08
C VAL A 162 -17.90 -18.14 17.18
N ASP A 163 -17.70 -19.47 17.03
CA ASP A 163 -18.14 -20.47 17.99
C ASP A 163 -17.43 -20.33 19.34
N ASN A 164 -16.17 -19.88 19.34
CA ASN A 164 -15.38 -19.62 20.54
C ASN A 164 -15.62 -18.22 21.16
N GLY A 165 -16.41 -17.37 20.51
CA GLY A 165 -16.64 -15.98 20.96
C GLY A 165 -15.44 -15.06 20.81
N GLU A 166 -14.47 -15.40 19.94
CA GLU A 166 -13.30 -14.56 19.63
C GLU A 166 -13.71 -13.33 18.80
N ILE A 167 -14.78 -13.46 18.03
CA ILE A 167 -15.41 -12.37 17.25
C ILE A 167 -16.93 -12.44 17.40
N VAL A 168 -17.60 -11.28 17.32
CA VAL A 168 -19.05 -11.14 17.43
C VAL A 168 -19.63 -10.67 16.11
#